data_42dd51816909ac0684c6a79a4462acc8
#
_entry.id   42dd51816909ac0684c6a79a4462acc8
#
_cell.length_a   1.000
_cell.length_b   1.000
_cell.length_c   1.000
_cell.angle_alpha   90.00
_cell.angle_beta   90.00
_cell.angle_gamma   90.00
#
_symmetry.space_group_name_H-M   'P 1'
#
loop_
_entity.id
_entity.type
_entity.pdbx_description
1 polymer ?
#
loop_
_entity_poly.entity_id
_entity_poly.type
_entity_poly.pdbx_seq_one_letter_code
_entity_poly.pdbx_strand_id
1 'polypeptide(L)'
;DSTTVYFYLEKQNNNLFDGILGFATDEETQKLTFNGYLNLELNNNLNYGEQLLINYKADGKEQVNFRTKLTLPYLFSTPFGLSGELKIFKRDSTFITTEQQIRATYQIDPRSTVYVGYKGYESSNLLDEAIAGIPIDDFKSQFFIAGGSYIKPQNRKLFPVKTAILLDAGIG
;
A
#
# COMPACT_ATOMS: atom_id res chain seq x y z
N ASP A 1 -1.90 -12.09 -47.23
CA ASP A 1 -0.82 -11.24 -46.73
C ASP A 1 -0.61 -11.49 -45.24
N SER A 2 0.57 -11.96 -44.88
CA SER A 2 0.96 -12.15 -43.49
C SER A 2 1.87 -10.98 -43.05
N THR A 3 1.57 -10.34 -41.92
CA THR A 3 2.41 -9.30 -41.34
C THR A 3 3.15 -9.89 -40.14
N THR A 4 4.46 -9.81 -40.16
CA THR A 4 5.30 -10.22 -39.01
C THR A 4 5.68 -8.98 -38.21
N VAL A 5 5.42 -9.00 -36.91
CA VAL A 5 5.78 -7.92 -36.00
C VAL A 5 6.94 -8.41 -35.14
N TYR A 6 8.03 -7.68 -35.13
CA TYR A 6 9.19 -7.93 -34.29
C TYR A 6 9.16 -7.00 -33.08
N PHE A 7 9.26 -7.57 -31.87
CA PHE A 7 9.39 -6.84 -30.63
C PHE A 7 10.83 -6.95 -30.12
N TYR A 8 11.47 -5.82 -29.97
CA TYR A 8 12.79 -5.72 -29.32
C TYR A 8 12.57 -5.18 -27.91
N LEU A 9 12.65 -6.06 -26.91
CA LEU A 9 12.42 -5.73 -25.52
C LEU A 9 13.76 -5.63 -24.78
N GLU A 10 14.01 -4.51 -24.15
CA GLU A 10 15.12 -4.33 -23.24
C GLU A 10 14.62 -4.33 -21.81
N LYS A 11 15.29 -5.08 -20.94
CA LYS A 11 14.99 -5.10 -19.50
C LYS A 11 15.46 -3.78 -18.88
N GLN A 12 14.51 -2.99 -18.35
CA GLN A 12 14.82 -1.81 -17.57
C GLN A 12 14.57 -2.10 -16.08
N ASN A 13 15.46 -1.57 -15.24
CA ASN A 13 15.30 -1.65 -13.79
C ASN A 13 14.47 -0.45 -13.33
N ASN A 14 13.24 -0.72 -12.88
CA ASN A 14 12.30 0.29 -12.36
C ASN A 14 12.27 0.30 -10.83
N ASN A 15 13.35 -0.08 -10.18
CA ASN A 15 13.46 0.00 -8.73
C ASN A 15 13.81 1.43 -8.31
N LEU A 16 13.22 1.88 -7.22
CA LEU A 16 13.53 3.14 -6.57
C LEU A 16 14.02 2.86 -5.15
N PHE A 17 15.13 3.47 -4.80
CA PHE A 17 15.59 3.56 -3.43
C PHE A 17 16.00 5.00 -3.15
N ASP A 18 15.33 5.64 -2.23
CA ASP A 18 15.60 7.00 -1.78
C ASP A 18 15.34 7.12 -0.29
N GLY A 19 16.27 7.67 0.46
CA GLY A 19 16.09 7.81 1.89
C GLY A 19 17.29 8.38 2.62
N ILE A 20 16.98 9.00 3.73
CA ILE A 20 17.92 9.46 4.73
C ILE A 20 17.36 9.06 6.09
N LEU A 21 18.11 8.25 6.84
CA LEU A 21 17.75 7.83 8.18
C LEU A 21 18.83 8.28 9.16
N GLY A 22 18.43 9.10 10.13
CA GLY A 22 19.18 9.41 11.33
C GLY A 22 18.72 8.55 12.50
N PHE A 23 19.58 8.39 13.48
CA PHE A 23 19.22 7.77 14.75
C PHE A 23 19.77 8.60 15.90
N ALA A 24 19.03 8.63 16.99
CA ALA A 24 19.43 9.26 18.24
C ALA A 24 18.94 8.41 19.41
N THR A 25 19.60 8.51 20.55
CA THR A 25 19.08 7.92 21.78
C THR A 25 18.33 9.01 22.53
N ASP A 26 17.08 8.75 22.84
CA ASP A 26 16.28 9.64 23.69
C ASP A 26 16.87 9.66 25.11
N GLU A 27 17.19 10.83 25.64
CA GLU A 27 17.89 10.97 26.92
C GLU A 27 17.01 10.57 28.11
N GLU A 28 15.70 10.72 28.01
CA GLU A 28 14.76 10.42 29.10
C GLU A 28 14.38 8.92 29.12
N THR A 29 14.06 8.39 27.95
CA THR A 29 13.56 7.00 27.83
C THR A 29 14.66 5.98 27.56
N GLN A 30 15.88 6.42 27.25
CA GLN A 30 17.01 5.58 26.81
C GLN A 30 16.69 4.70 25.59
N LYS A 31 15.64 5.03 24.82
CA LYS A 31 15.23 4.29 23.63
C LYS A 31 15.86 4.89 22.38
N LEU A 32 16.22 4.02 21.46
CA LEU A 32 16.68 4.41 20.14
C LEU A 32 15.49 4.95 19.32
N THR A 33 15.64 6.20 18.85
CA THR A 33 14.66 6.85 17.97
C THR A 33 15.26 7.00 16.58
N PHE A 34 14.41 6.78 15.56
CA PHE A 34 14.77 6.97 14.16
C PHE A 34 14.04 8.18 13.61
N ASN A 35 14.75 9.02 12.87
CA ASN A 35 14.20 10.16 12.16
C ASN A 35 14.63 10.11 10.70
N GLY A 36 13.85 10.77 9.84
CA GLY A 36 14.10 10.81 8.41
C GLY A 36 13.06 10.07 7.59
N TYR A 37 13.45 9.64 6.41
CA TYR A 37 12.54 8.93 5.51
C TYR A 37 13.26 7.84 4.71
N LEU A 38 12.47 6.88 4.27
CA LEU A 38 12.87 5.81 3.37
C LEU A 38 11.74 5.55 2.37
N ASN A 39 12.06 5.60 1.09
CA ASN A 39 11.19 5.19 -0.01
C ASN A 39 11.87 4.04 -0.77
N LEU A 40 11.25 2.89 -0.76
CA LEU A 40 11.71 1.72 -1.50
C LEU A 40 10.59 1.23 -2.40
N GLU A 41 10.87 1.11 -3.68
CA GLU A 41 9.99 0.46 -4.64
C GLU A 41 10.80 -0.59 -5.40
N LEU A 42 10.38 -1.84 -5.27
CA LEU A 42 10.95 -2.96 -6.01
C LEU A 42 9.89 -3.50 -6.96
N ASN A 43 10.22 -3.50 -8.25
CA ASN A 43 9.29 -3.89 -9.29
C ASN A 43 9.86 -5.04 -10.11
N ASN A 44 9.14 -6.15 -10.16
CA ASN A 44 9.43 -7.30 -11.02
C ASN A 44 10.87 -7.85 -10.88
N ASN A 45 11.40 -7.91 -9.67
CA ASN A 45 12.74 -8.44 -9.42
C ASN A 45 12.80 -9.98 -9.55
N LEU A 46 11.69 -10.65 -9.22
CA LEU A 46 11.53 -12.10 -9.33
C LEU A 46 10.96 -12.52 -10.69
N ASN A 47 10.66 -11.59 -11.60
CA ASN A 47 10.07 -11.78 -12.92
C ASN A 47 8.64 -12.35 -12.92
N TYR A 48 7.87 -12.14 -11.84
CA TYR A 48 6.45 -12.50 -11.73
C TYR A 48 5.52 -11.28 -11.78
N GLY A 49 6.07 -10.09 -12.09
CA GLY A 49 5.33 -8.82 -12.08
C GLY A 49 5.05 -8.30 -10.69
N GLU A 50 5.69 -8.83 -9.67
CA GLU A 50 5.52 -8.42 -8.28
C GLU A 50 6.00 -7.00 -8.04
N GLN A 51 5.36 -6.36 -7.06
CA GLN A 51 5.70 -5.01 -6.60
C GLN A 51 5.74 -4.98 -5.09
N LEU A 52 6.85 -4.49 -4.54
CA LEU A 52 6.99 -4.17 -3.12
C LEU A 52 7.23 -2.67 -2.96
N LEU A 53 6.40 -2.04 -2.17
CA LEU A 53 6.53 -0.64 -1.78
C LEU A 53 6.72 -0.56 -0.28
N ILE A 54 7.72 0.18 0.17
CA ILE A 54 7.93 0.54 1.56
C ILE A 54 8.17 2.05 1.63
N ASN A 55 7.32 2.76 2.36
CA ASN A 55 7.51 4.15 2.71
C ASN A 55 7.57 4.27 4.22
N TYR A 56 8.59 4.92 4.70
CA TYR A 56 8.76 5.28 6.10
C TYR A 56 9.08 6.75 6.19
N LYS A 57 8.48 7.43 7.15
CA LYS A 57 8.80 8.81 7.48
C LYS A 57 8.59 9.04 8.96
N ALA A 58 9.60 9.56 9.62
CA ALA A 58 9.55 9.93 11.03
C ALA A 58 10.28 11.24 11.26
N ASP A 59 9.77 12.07 12.15
CA ASP A 59 10.40 13.32 12.59
C ASP A 59 11.16 13.17 13.93
N GLY A 60 11.31 11.92 14.37
CA GLY A 60 12.07 11.54 15.56
C GLY A 60 11.22 11.42 16.82
N LYS A 61 10.44 12.39 17.19
CA LYS A 61 9.69 12.38 18.46
C LYS A 61 8.18 12.31 18.29
N GLU A 62 7.65 12.99 17.29
CA GLU A 62 6.22 13.30 17.25
C GLU A 62 5.41 12.44 16.28
N GLN A 63 5.95 12.15 15.13
CA GLN A 63 5.17 11.49 14.08
C GLN A 63 5.93 10.38 13.38
N VAL A 64 5.27 9.26 13.22
CA VAL A 64 5.76 8.14 12.39
C VAL A 64 4.67 7.76 11.40
N ASN A 65 5.05 7.72 10.12
CA ASN A 65 4.25 7.18 9.03
C ASN A 65 4.99 5.98 8.44
N PHE A 66 4.35 4.84 8.46
CA PHE A 66 4.84 3.64 7.82
C PHE A 66 3.78 3.08 6.88
N ARG A 67 4.18 2.77 5.67
CA ARG A 67 3.33 2.10 4.68
C ARG A 67 4.12 1.03 3.97
N THR A 68 3.60 -0.17 3.93
CA THR A 68 4.13 -1.23 3.07
C THR A 68 3.01 -1.84 2.25
N LYS A 69 3.30 -2.16 0.99
CA LYS A 69 2.37 -2.81 0.08
C LYS A 69 3.11 -3.84 -0.75
N LEU A 70 2.62 -5.06 -0.73
CA LEU A 70 3.06 -6.13 -1.62
C LEU A 70 1.94 -6.45 -2.60
N THR A 71 2.27 -6.53 -3.89
CA THR A 71 1.35 -6.92 -4.94
C THR A 71 1.96 -8.06 -5.74
N LEU A 72 1.22 -9.15 -5.87
CA LEU A 72 1.55 -10.34 -6.65
C LEU A 72 0.45 -10.53 -7.70
N PRO A 73 0.61 -9.96 -8.92
CA PRO A 73 -0.49 -9.91 -9.89
C PRO A 73 -0.82 -11.26 -10.53
N TYR A 74 0.15 -12.17 -10.58
CA TYR A 74 0.02 -13.45 -11.28
C TYR A 74 0.55 -14.59 -10.42
N LEU A 75 -0.24 -15.04 -9.45
CA LEU A 75 0.12 -16.17 -8.61
C LEU A 75 0.20 -17.45 -9.45
N PHE A 76 1.33 -18.13 -9.38
CA PHE A 76 1.55 -19.40 -10.08
C PHE A 76 1.26 -19.34 -11.58
N SER A 77 1.54 -18.20 -12.22
CA SER A 77 1.24 -17.97 -13.66
C SER A 77 -0.24 -18.08 -14.01
N THR A 78 -1.12 -17.80 -13.08
CA THR A 78 -2.57 -17.77 -13.27
C THR A 78 -3.09 -16.33 -13.31
N PRO A 79 -4.33 -16.06 -13.73
CA PRO A 79 -4.96 -14.75 -13.66
C PRO A 79 -5.33 -14.30 -12.24
N PHE A 80 -4.99 -15.09 -11.22
CA PHE A 80 -5.19 -14.72 -9.83
C PHE A 80 -4.03 -13.88 -9.32
N GLY A 81 -4.37 -12.82 -8.58
CA GLY A 81 -3.42 -11.98 -7.89
C GLY A 81 -3.73 -11.87 -6.41
N LEU A 82 -2.73 -11.47 -5.64
CA LEU A 82 -2.84 -11.17 -4.22
C LEU A 82 -2.17 -9.84 -3.93
N SER A 83 -2.77 -9.03 -3.09
CA SER A 83 -2.11 -7.84 -2.56
C SER A 83 -2.38 -7.68 -1.07
N GLY A 84 -1.35 -7.25 -0.35
CA GLY A 84 -1.41 -6.89 1.04
C GLY A 84 -0.89 -5.48 1.24
N GLU A 85 -1.55 -4.69 2.08
CA GLU A 85 -1.13 -3.34 2.45
C GLU A 85 -1.29 -3.16 3.95
N LEU A 86 -0.26 -2.58 4.57
CA LEU A 86 -0.24 -2.17 5.96
C LEU A 86 0.17 -0.71 6.02
N LYS A 87 -0.62 0.10 6.74
CA LYS A 87 -0.28 1.48 7.07
C LYS A 87 -0.34 1.64 8.57
N ILE A 88 0.67 2.28 9.12
CA ILE A 88 0.75 2.64 10.52
C ILE A 88 1.02 4.14 10.58
N PHE A 89 0.17 4.83 11.29
CA PHE A 89 0.35 6.23 11.60
C PHE A 89 0.34 6.41 13.11
N LYS A 90 1.42 6.95 13.63
CA LYS A 90 1.57 7.33 15.03
C LYS A 90 1.79 8.83 15.10
N ARG A 91 1.06 9.50 15.99
CA ARG A 91 1.24 10.91 16.28
C ARG A 91 1.50 11.08 17.76
N ASP A 92 2.70 11.57 18.10
CA ASP A 92 3.17 11.75 19.46
C ASP A 92 3.00 10.49 20.33
N SER A 93 2.74 10.75 21.60
CA SER A 93 2.26 9.76 22.55
C SER A 93 0.73 9.76 22.64
N THR A 94 0.01 10.34 21.66
CA THR A 94 -1.45 10.51 21.73
C THR A 94 -2.20 9.34 21.16
N PHE A 95 -1.93 8.95 19.91
CA PHE A 95 -2.64 7.86 19.30
C PHE A 95 -1.80 7.13 18.23
N ILE A 96 -2.20 5.91 17.95
CA ILE A 96 -1.70 5.10 16.86
C ILE A 96 -2.87 4.58 16.03
N THR A 97 -2.77 4.70 14.71
CA THR A 97 -3.73 4.09 13.79
C THR A 97 -3.05 3.04 12.93
N THR A 98 -3.72 1.93 12.73
CA THR A 98 -3.27 0.85 11.87
C THR A 98 -4.35 0.53 10.85
N GLU A 99 -4.03 0.61 9.58
CA GLU A 99 -4.86 0.11 8.49
C GLU A 99 -4.20 -1.12 7.89
N GLN A 100 -4.95 -2.19 7.75
CA GLN A 100 -4.52 -3.40 7.07
C GLN A 100 -5.52 -3.80 6.01
N GLN A 101 -5.02 -4.21 4.86
CA GLN A 101 -5.85 -4.63 3.75
C GLN A 101 -5.22 -5.83 3.03
N ILE A 102 -6.04 -6.83 2.74
CA ILE A 102 -5.67 -7.96 1.91
C ILE A 102 -6.72 -8.07 0.81
N ARG A 103 -6.27 -8.23 -0.44
CA ARG A 103 -7.14 -8.43 -1.61
C ARG A 103 -6.68 -9.62 -2.42
N ALA A 104 -7.62 -10.47 -2.78
CA ALA A 104 -7.46 -11.45 -3.86
C ALA A 104 -8.13 -10.89 -5.11
N THR A 105 -7.42 -10.89 -6.21
CA THR A 105 -7.86 -10.35 -7.51
C THR A 105 -7.96 -11.44 -8.54
N TYR A 106 -8.88 -11.30 -9.48
CA TYR A 106 -8.98 -12.15 -10.67
C TYR A 106 -9.10 -11.27 -11.91
N GLN A 107 -8.17 -11.47 -12.83
CA GLN A 107 -8.15 -10.75 -14.10
C GLN A 107 -8.97 -11.52 -15.13
N ILE A 108 -10.15 -11.00 -15.45
CA ILE A 108 -11.08 -11.62 -16.41
C ILE A 108 -10.53 -11.49 -17.84
N ASP A 109 -10.04 -10.29 -18.16
CA ASP A 109 -9.42 -9.93 -19.42
C ASP A 109 -8.43 -8.76 -19.21
N PRO A 110 -7.65 -8.32 -20.22
CA PRO A 110 -6.69 -7.23 -20.07
C PRO A 110 -7.28 -5.88 -19.63
N ARG A 111 -8.61 -5.75 -19.59
CA ARG A 111 -9.31 -4.50 -19.24
C ARG A 111 -10.15 -4.62 -17.98
N SER A 112 -10.47 -5.84 -17.57
CA SER A 112 -11.45 -6.14 -16.52
C SER A 112 -10.83 -6.95 -15.40
N THR A 113 -10.91 -6.44 -14.20
CA THR A 113 -10.43 -7.11 -12.99
C THR A 113 -11.52 -7.08 -11.94
N VAL A 114 -11.72 -8.17 -11.25
CA VAL A 114 -12.58 -8.25 -10.06
C VAL A 114 -11.74 -8.59 -8.85
N TYR A 115 -12.22 -8.24 -7.67
CA TYR A 115 -11.52 -8.56 -6.44
C TYR A 115 -12.49 -8.78 -5.27
N VAL A 116 -12.00 -9.52 -4.29
CA VAL A 116 -12.56 -9.62 -2.95
C VAL A 116 -11.45 -9.38 -1.94
N GLY A 117 -11.79 -8.89 -0.78
CA GLY A 117 -10.76 -8.61 0.22
C GLY A 117 -11.32 -8.31 1.60
N TYR A 118 -10.39 -8.08 2.48
CA TYR A 118 -10.62 -7.67 3.86
C TYR A 118 -9.87 -6.37 4.12
N LYS A 119 -10.52 -5.46 4.82
CA LYS A 119 -9.92 -4.21 5.31
C LYS A 119 -10.20 -4.06 6.79
N GLY A 120 -9.13 -3.92 7.59
CA GLY A 120 -9.20 -3.60 9.01
C GLY A 120 -8.67 -2.19 9.27
N TYR A 121 -9.27 -1.52 10.20
CA TYR A 121 -8.84 -0.24 10.73
C TYR A 121 -8.90 -0.29 12.25
N GLU A 122 -7.82 0.11 12.90
CA GLU A 122 -7.73 0.18 14.35
C GLU A 122 -7.06 1.51 14.74
N SER A 123 -7.65 2.19 15.68
CA SER A 123 -7.10 3.42 16.28
C SER A 123 -7.11 3.25 17.78
N SER A 124 -5.93 3.29 18.39
CA SER A 124 -5.75 3.15 19.83
C SER A 124 -5.19 4.44 20.42
N ASN A 125 -5.80 4.85 21.53
CA ASN A 125 -5.31 5.96 22.32
C ASN A 125 -4.09 5.52 23.14
N LEU A 126 -3.05 6.36 23.16
CA LEU A 126 -1.81 6.12 23.90
C LEU A 126 -1.70 6.99 25.17
N LEU A 127 -2.67 7.89 25.39
CA LEU A 127 -2.69 8.75 26.58
C LEU A 127 -3.23 7.97 27.79
N ASP A 128 -2.59 8.15 28.95
CA ASP A 128 -3.16 7.70 30.22
C ASP A 128 -4.49 8.44 30.47
N GLU A 129 -5.55 7.70 30.75
CA GLU A 129 -6.89 8.25 31.02
C GLU A 129 -6.90 9.31 32.13
N ALA A 130 -5.95 9.22 33.08
CA ALA A 130 -5.80 10.16 34.18
C ALA A 130 -5.39 11.57 33.74
N ILE A 131 -4.82 11.74 32.55
CA ILE A 131 -4.32 13.04 32.06
C ILE A 131 -5.35 13.72 31.16
N ALA A 132 -6.15 12.98 30.43
CA ALA A 132 -7.04 13.52 29.41
C ALA A 132 -8.39 14.01 29.93
N GLY A 133 -8.87 13.50 31.08
CA GLY A 133 -10.19 13.87 31.66
C GLY A 133 -11.40 13.53 30.78
N ILE A 134 -11.19 12.98 29.60
CA ILE A 134 -12.19 12.56 28.62
C ILE A 134 -11.79 11.15 28.18
N PRO A 135 -12.66 10.13 28.33
CA PRO A 135 -12.39 8.81 27.80
C PRO A 135 -12.37 8.91 26.28
N ILE A 136 -11.21 8.66 25.68
CA ILE A 136 -11.08 8.49 24.24
C ILE A 136 -11.05 6.99 24.00
N ASP A 137 -12.14 6.46 23.51
CA ASP A 137 -12.27 5.04 23.24
C ASP A 137 -11.44 4.61 22.04
N ASP A 138 -10.85 3.42 22.16
CA ASP A 138 -10.23 2.74 21.03
C ASP A 138 -11.29 2.43 19.97
N PHE A 139 -10.95 2.62 18.72
CA PHE A 139 -11.85 2.36 17.61
C PHE A 139 -11.32 1.24 16.74
N LYS A 140 -12.16 0.24 16.48
CA LYS A 140 -11.85 -0.87 15.58
C LYS A 140 -13.00 -1.10 14.62
N SER A 141 -12.66 -1.18 13.33
CA SER A 141 -13.60 -1.55 12.29
C SER A 141 -13.01 -2.57 11.32
N GLN A 142 -13.87 -3.42 10.79
CA GLN A 142 -13.50 -4.50 9.89
C GLN A 142 -14.51 -4.55 8.76
N PHE A 143 -14.04 -4.67 7.53
CA PHE A 143 -14.89 -4.71 6.35
C PHE A 143 -14.49 -5.85 5.43
N PHE A 144 -15.46 -6.57 4.93
CA PHE A 144 -15.29 -7.35 3.72
C PHE A 144 -15.60 -6.47 2.52
N ILE A 145 -14.71 -6.47 1.55
CA ILE A 145 -14.79 -5.63 0.37
C ILE A 145 -14.84 -6.49 -0.88
N ALA A 146 -15.63 -6.07 -1.84
CA ALA A 146 -15.65 -6.67 -3.17
C ALA A 146 -15.81 -5.56 -4.20
N GLY A 147 -15.25 -5.75 -5.37
CA GLY A 147 -15.36 -4.77 -6.42
C GLY A 147 -14.78 -5.23 -7.74
N GLY A 148 -14.77 -4.31 -8.67
CA GLY A 148 -14.23 -4.56 -9.99
C GLY A 148 -13.83 -3.27 -10.69
N SER A 149 -12.97 -3.42 -11.66
CA SER A 149 -12.52 -2.33 -12.52
C SER A 149 -12.61 -2.73 -13.99
N TYR A 150 -13.03 -1.79 -14.80
CA TYR A 150 -12.97 -1.87 -16.26
C TYR A 150 -12.24 -0.64 -16.80
N ILE A 151 -11.16 -0.85 -17.54
CA ILE A 151 -10.33 0.23 -18.10
C ILE A 151 -10.21 0.03 -19.60
N LYS A 152 -10.79 0.95 -20.38
CA LYS A 152 -10.62 0.98 -21.82
C LYS A 152 -9.56 1.99 -22.21
N PRO A 153 -8.40 1.55 -22.72
CA PRO A 153 -7.35 2.45 -23.18
C PRO A 153 -7.72 3.14 -24.49
N GLN A 154 -7.06 4.25 -24.77
CA GLN A 154 -7.08 4.91 -26.07
C GLN A 154 -5.68 5.36 -26.47
N ASN A 155 -5.46 5.45 -27.77
CA ASN A 155 -4.16 5.86 -28.31
C ASN A 155 -4.01 7.40 -28.35
N ARG A 156 -4.04 8.04 -27.17
CA ARG A 156 -3.80 9.49 -27.02
C ARG A 156 -2.78 9.69 -25.90
N LYS A 157 -1.64 10.33 -26.18
CA LYS A 157 -0.55 10.51 -25.20
C LYS A 157 -0.98 11.27 -23.94
N LEU A 158 -1.81 12.30 -24.07
CA LEU A 158 -2.26 13.12 -22.93
C LEU A 158 -3.42 12.47 -22.15
N PHE A 159 -4.21 11.63 -22.80
CA PHE A 159 -5.36 10.96 -22.21
C PHE A 159 -5.35 9.49 -22.60
N PRO A 160 -4.51 8.67 -21.93
CA PRO A 160 -4.32 7.25 -22.32
C PRO A 160 -5.53 6.37 -22.01
N VAL A 161 -6.44 6.83 -21.16
CA VAL A 161 -7.67 6.12 -20.78
C VAL A 161 -8.88 6.78 -21.42
N LYS A 162 -9.67 6.02 -22.17
CA LYS A 162 -10.94 6.47 -22.75
C LYS A 162 -12.09 6.36 -21.78
N THR A 163 -12.14 5.25 -21.05
CA THR A 163 -13.20 4.95 -20.09
C THR A 163 -12.60 4.17 -18.92
N ALA A 164 -12.91 4.58 -17.72
CA ALA A 164 -12.62 3.83 -16.51
C ALA A 164 -13.90 3.72 -15.69
N ILE A 165 -14.24 2.51 -15.28
CA ILE A 165 -15.34 2.21 -14.37
C ILE A 165 -14.74 1.48 -13.17
N LEU A 166 -14.97 1.99 -11.98
CA LEU A 166 -14.54 1.40 -10.72
C LEU A 166 -15.79 1.24 -9.85
N LEU A 167 -15.99 0.03 -9.36
CA LEU A 167 -17.09 -0.31 -8.48
C LEU A 167 -16.52 -0.96 -7.22
N ASP A 168 -16.85 -0.41 -6.08
CA ASP A 168 -16.45 -0.90 -4.77
C ASP A 168 -17.68 -1.01 -3.86
N ALA A 169 -17.78 -2.12 -3.14
CA ALA A 169 -18.76 -2.34 -2.10
C ALA A 169 -18.09 -2.96 -0.88
N GLY A 170 -18.54 -2.60 0.30
CA GLY A 170 -18.05 -3.15 1.56
C GLY A 170 -19.18 -3.35 2.55
N ILE A 171 -19.02 -4.37 3.38
CA ILE A 171 -19.88 -4.67 4.53
C ILE A 171 -18.99 -4.91 5.73
N GLY A 172 -19.34 -4.29 6.87
CA GLY A 172 -18.61 -4.38 8.14
C GLY A 172 -19.54 -4.41 9.33
#